data_a98ae446c132d92a164545b3245ee8f5
#
_entry.id   a98ae446c132d92a164545b3245ee8f5
#
_cell.length_a   1.000
_cell.length_b   1.000
_cell.length_c   1.000
_cell.angle_alpha   90.00
_cell.angle_beta   90.00
_cell.angle_gamma   90.00
#
_symmetry.space_group_name_H-M   'P 1'
#
loop_
_entity.id
_entity.type
_entity.pdbx_description
1 polymer ?
#
loop_
_entity_poly.entity_id
_entity_poly.type
_entity_poly.pdbx_seq_one_letter_code
_entity_poly.pdbx_strand_id
1 'polypeptide(L)'
;MTENLRSHNAISDLVHRYANAVNDRDSEAWSSTFALEASWDLGPERAVKGRAEILSLWTKEMQRFRKVVQIVDSGTVDLDQSGCSGSGRWYFKEHFERNDGTSGFMVAHYDDEYLKVNGQWLFAVRSLVLHDRQTSGAEDDTGPTPIVDPLGPEVSTATGQNDR
;
A
#
# COMPACT_ATOMS: atom_id res chain seq x y z
N MET A 1 20.19 16.66 -18.82
CA MET A 1 19.34 16.23 -17.68
C MET A 1 20.25 15.61 -16.64
N THR A 2 20.26 16.11 -15.43
CA THR A 2 21.10 15.57 -14.36
C THR A 2 20.62 14.18 -13.94
N GLU A 3 21.53 13.33 -13.44
CA GLU A 3 21.20 11.97 -12.97
C GLU A 3 20.10 12.00 -11.88
N ASN A 4 20.16 13.00 -10.99
CA ASN A 4 19.14 13.18 -9.96
C ASN A 4 17.73 13.36 -10.57
N LEU A 5 17.58 14.19 -11.59
CA LEU A 5 16.28 14.39 -12.24
C LEU A 5 15.77 13.11 -12.91
N ARG A 6 16.66 12.32 -13.51
CA ARG A 6 16.30 11.01 -14.07
C ARG A 6 15.84 10.05 -12.99
N SER A 7 16.52 10.01 -11.85
CA SER A 7 16.15 9.15 -10.72
C SER A 7 14.83 9.58 -10.10
N HIS A 8 14.57 10.88 -9.91
CA HIS A 8 13.27 11.38 -9.46
C HIS A 8 12.14 10.96 -10.39
N ASN A 9 12.30 11.13 -11.70
CA ASN A 9 11.29 10.71 -12.68
C ASN A 9 11.08 9.20 -12.66
N ALA A 10 12.15 8.40 -12.58
CA ALA A 10 12.05 6.95 -12.53
C ALA A 10 11.36 6.41 -11.27
N ILE A 11 11.53 7.08 -10.12
CA ILE A 11 10.82 6.75 -8.88
C ILE A 11 9.33 7.16 -8.99
N SER A 12 9.05 8.34 -9.56
CA SER A 12 7.66 8.74 -9.85
C SER A 12 6.98 7.71 -10.76
N ASP A 13 7.65 7.28 -11.82
CA ASP A 13 7.14 6.25 -12.73
C ASP A 13 6.94 4.90 -12.01
N LEU A 14 7.81 4.54 -11.06
CA LEU A 14 7.65 3.35 -10.22
C LEU A 14 6.34 3.39 -9.42
N VAL A 15 6.06 4.52 -8.76
CA VAL A 15 4.83 4.70 -7.98
C VAL A 15 3.58 4.63 -8.85
N HIS A 16 3.61 5.25 -10.03
CA HIS A 16 2.48 5.20 -10.97
C HIS A 16 2.29 3.80 -11.58
N ARG A 17 3.37 3.07 -11.88
CA ARG A 17 3.28 1.68 -12.33
C ARG A 17 2.66 0.78 -11.27
N TYR A 18 3.01 0.97 -10.00
CA TYR A 18 2.39 0.27 -8.88
C TYR A 18 0.87 0.51 -8.85
N ALA A 19 0.43 1.77 -8.86
CA ALA A 19 -0.98 2.11 -8.83
C ALA A 19 -1.76 1.58 -10.05
N ASN A 20 -1.17 1.69 -11.25
CA ASN A 20 -1.77 1.14 -12.46
C ASN A 20 -1.93 -0.38 -12.37
N ALA A 21 -0.91 -1.09 -11.87
CA ALA A 21 -0.98 -2.55 -11.69
C ALA A 21 -2.05 -2.97 -10.66
N VAL A 22 -2.27 -2.18 -9.61
CA VAL A 22 -3.43 -2.36 -8.70
C VAL A 22 -4.74 -2.22 -9.48
N ASN A 23 -4.89 -1.15 -10.24
CA ASN A 23 -6.11 -0.83 -10.98
C ASN A 23 -6.43 -1.87 -12.07
N ASP A 24 -5.39 -2.39 -12.74
CA ASP A 24 -5.48 -3.40 -13.79
C ASP A 24 -5.53 -4.84 -13.22
N ARG A 25 -5.31 -5.00 -11.92
CA ARG A 25 -5.18 -6.30 -11.23
C ARG A 25 -4.05 -7.18 -11.82
N ASP A 26 -2.99 -6.54 -12.30
CA ASP A 26 -1.83 -7.20 -12.84
C ASP A 26 -0.84 -7.54 -11.72
N SER A 27 -0.93 -8.76 -11.23
CA SER A 27 -0.11 -9.24 -10.10
C SER A 27 1.38 -9.34 -10.44
N GLU A 28 1.72 -9.65 -11.68
CA GLU A 28 3.11 -9.73 -12.13
C GLU A 28 3.73 -8.33 -12.22
N ALA A 29 3.08 -7.40 -12.91
CA ALA A 29 3.51 -6.01 -12.97
C ALA A 29 3.59 -5.39 -11.58
N TRP A 30 2.60 -5.64 -10.70
CA TRP A 30 2.57 -5.12 -9.34
C TRP A 30 3.75 -5.65 -8.50
N SER A 31 3.97 -6.95 -8.47
CA SER A 31 5.05 -7.55 -7.66
C SER A 31 6.43 -7.16 -8.18
N SER A 32 6.58 -6.91 -9.48
CA SER A 32 7.84 -6.47 -10.08
C SER A 32 8.32 -5.10 -9.60
N THR A 33 7.44 -4.31 -8.97
CA THR A 33 7.80 -3.00 -8.38
C THR A 33 8.60 -3.12 -7.09
N PHE A 34 8.58 -4.28 -6.43
CA PHE A 34 9.30 -4.54 -5.18
C PHE A 34 10.67 -5.17 -5.39
N ALA A 35 11.63 -4.83 -4.55
CA ALA A 35 12.89 -5.57 -4.43
C ALA A 35 12.64 -6.99 -3.89
N LEU A 36 13.58 -7.93 -4.11
CA LEU A 36 13.41 -9.33 -3.67
C LEU A 36 13.18 -9.45 -2.16
N GLU A 37 13.93 -8.67 -1.37
CA GLU A 37 13.86 -8.67 0.10
C GLU A 37 13.02 -7.51 0.65
N ALA A 38 12.13 -6.94 -0.16
CA ALA A 38 11.31 -5.80 0.24
C ALA A 38 10.43 -6.11 1.45
N SER A 39 10.05 -5.04 2.16
CA SER A 39 9.04 -5.08 3.21
C SER A 39 7.83 -4.26 2.82
N TRP A 40 6.65 -4.81 3.06
CA TRP A 40 5.37 -4.12 2.92
C TRP A 40 4.70 -4.07 4.28
N ASP A 41 4.64 -2.88 4.86
CA ASP A 41 4.08 -2.62 6.18
C ASP A 41 2.70 -1.98 6.04
N LEU A 42 1.68 -2.68 6.49
CA LEU A 42 0.27 -2.27 6.44
C LEU A 42 -0.26 -1.83 7.80
N GLY A 43 0.61 -1.59 8.77
CA GLY A 43 0.27 -1.20 10.13
C GLY A 43 0.62 -2.27 11.17
N PRO A 44 0.19 -2.09 12.43
CA PRO A 44 0.55 -2.98 13.53
C PRO A 44 0.28 -4.45 13.22
N GLU A 45 1.31 -5.28 13.41
CA GLU A 45 1.27 -6.74 13.19
C GLU A 45 0.96 -7.20 11.75
N ARG A 46 1.05 -6.29 10.77
CA ARG A 46 0.76 -6.58 9.35
C ARG A 46 1.91 -6.23 8.42
N ALA A 47 3.13 -6.42 8.86
CA ALA A 47 4.32 -6.30 8.02
C ALA A 47 4.64 -7.64 7.35
N VAL A 48 4.85 -7.62 6.04
CA VAL A 48 5.22 -8.79 5.24
C VAL A 48 6.56 -8.53 4.57
N LYS A 49 7.46 -9.50 4.62
CA LYS A 49 8.81 -9.39 4.06
C LYS A 49 9.04 -10.43 2.96
N GLY A 50 9.71 -9.97 1.91
CA GLY A 50 10.00 -10.75 0.71
C GLY A 50 8.94 -10.62 -0.36
N ARG A 51 9.39 -10.38 -1.62
CA ARG A 51 8.50 -10.18 -2.78
C ARG A 51 7.48 -11.31 -2.94
N ALA A 52 7.87 -12.56 -2.73
CA ALA A 52 6.98 -13.71 -2.88
C ALA A 52 5.85 -13.70 -1.86
N GLU A 53 6.15 -13.41 -0.60
CA GLU A 53 5.17 -13.32 0.47
C GLU A 53 4.25 -12.11 0.30
N ILE A 54 4.82 -10.97 -0.14
CA ILE A 54 4.06 -9.75 -0.48
C ILE A 54 3.05 -10.07 -1.60
N LEU A 55 3.49 -10.75 -2.67
CA LEU A 55 2.62 -11.15 -3.77
C LEU A 55 1.53 -12.12 -3.32
N SER A 56 1.88 -13.09 -2.47
CA SER A 56 0.91 -14.06 -1.94
C SER A 56 -0.21 -13.37 -1.14
N LEU A 57 0.16 -12.45 -0.25
CA LEU A 57 -0.81 -11.67 0.52
C LEU A 57 -1.69 -10.82 -0.41
N TRP A 58 -1.09 -10.07 -1.33
CA TRP A 58 -1.83 -9.20 -2.25
C TRP A 58 -2.82 -9.98 -3.11
N THR A 59 -2.40 -11.11 -3.67
CA THR A 59 -3.26 -11.96 -4.51
C THR A 59 -4.46 -12.48 -3.74
N LYS A 60 -4.24 -12.93 -2.50
CA LYS A 60 -5.31 -13.40 -1.61
C LYS A 60 -6.31 -12.28 -1.30
N GLU A 61 -5.81 -11.09 -0.97
CA GLU A 61 -6.67 -9.97 -0.61
C GLU A 61 -7.44 -9.42 -1.81
N MET A 62 -6.83 -9.34 -2.99
CA MET A 62 -7.49 -8.85 -4.22
C MET A 62 -8.70 -9.72 -4.63
N GLN A 63 -8.75 -10.99 -4.24
CA GLN A 63 -9.91 -11.85 -4.50
C GLN A 63 -11.19 -11.38 -3.76
N ARG A 64 -11.06 -10.58 -2.71
CA ARG A 64 -12.18 -10.05 -1.94
C ARG A 64 -12.86 -8.86 -2.58
N PHE A 65 -12.19 -8.24 -3.54
CA PHE A 65 -12.66 -7.02 -4.17
C PHE A 65 -13.20 -7.28 -5.58
N ARG A 66 -14.37 -6.73 -5.85
CA ARG A 66 -14.91 -6.62 -7.19
C ARG A 66 -14.21 -5.51 -7.98
N LYS A 67 -13.88 -4.41 -7.29
CA LYS A 67 -13.23 -3.23 -7.87
C LYS A 67 -12.29 -2.58 -6.85
N VAL A 68 -11.14 -2.16 -7.32
CA VAL A 68 -10.22 -1.29 -6.59
C VAL A 68 -9.69 -0.27 -7.59
N VAL A 69 -9.71 1.01 -7.22
CA VAL A 69 -9.11 2.09 -8.01
C VAL A 69 -8.27 2.95 -7.09
N GLN A 70 -6.98 2.93 -7.31
CA GLN A 70 -5.99 3.73 -6.61
C GLN A 70 -5.61 4.94 -7.46
N ILE A 71 -5.63 6.13 -6.86
CA ILE A 71 -5.30 7.41 -7.51
C ILE A 71 -4.16 8.03 -6.71
N VAL A 72 -3.00 8.20 -7.35
CA VAL A 72 -1.84 8.87 -6.76
C VAL A 72 -2.05 10.38 -6.83
N ASP A 73 -1.84 11.05 -5.71
CA ASP A 73 -2.00 12.50 -5.59
C ASP A 73 -0.62 13.20 -5.65
N SER A 74 -0.07 13.52 -4.51
CA SER A 74 1.19 14.27 -4.39
C SER A 74 2.27 13.42 -3.72
N GLY A 75 3.52 13.73 -4.03
CA GLY A 75 4.63 13.05 -3.40
C GLY A 75 5.93 13.82 -3.45
N THR A 76 6.87 13.38 -2.64
CA THR A 76 8.24 13.87 -2.58
C THR A 76 9.22 12.70 -2.60
N VAL A 77 10.42 12.95 -3.11
CA VAL A 77 11.51 11.98 -3.18
C VAL A 77 12.80 12.65 -2.73
N ASP A 78 13.52 12.01 -1.83
CA ASP A 78 14.84 12.38 -1.39
C ASP A 78 15.84 11.28 -1.75
N LEU A 79 16.82 11.62 -2.57
CA LEU A 79 17.88 10.69 -2.99
C LEU A 79 19.07 10.80 -2.05
N ASP A 80 19.69 9.68 -1.74
CA ASP A 80 20.93 9.66 -1.02
C ASP A 80 22.11 10.15 -1.90
N GLN A 81 23.26 10.36 -1.27
CA GLN A 81 24.46 10.85 -1.98
C GLN A 81 25.03 9.82 -2.97
N SER A 82 24.77 8.54 -2.77
CA SER A 82 25.22 7.48 -3.69
C SER A 82 24.43 7.46 -5.00
N GLY A 83 23.21 8.01 -4.99
CA GLY A 83 22.26 7.92 -6.10
C GLY A 83 21.74 6.52 -6.36
N CYS A 84 21.92 5.60 -5.41
CA CYS A 84 21.47 4.19 -5.50
C CYS A 84 20.38 3.84 -4.51
N SER A 85 20.08 4.70 -3.54
CA SER A 85 18.97 4.59 -2.62
C SER A 85 18.30 5.95 -2.40
N GLY A 86 17.14 5.94 -1.76
CA GLY A 86 16.39 7.14 -1.45
C GLY A 86 15.15 6.80 -0.65
N SER A 87 14.44 7.85 -0.25
CA SER A 87 13.16 7.74 0.44
C SER A 87 12.13 8.66 -0.21
N GLY A 88 10.89 8.50 0.15
CA GLY A 88 9.83 9.37 -0.35
C GLY A 88 8.52 9.17 0.37
N ARG A 89 7.59 10.05 0.10
CA ARG A 89 6.22 9.97 0.59
C ARG A 89 5.27 10.24 -0.56
N TRP A 90 4.21 9.41 -0.69
CA TRP A 90 3.21 9.56 -1.73
C TRP A 90 1.82 9.43 -1.15
N TYR A 91 1.03 10.49 -1.27
CA TYR A 91 -0.38 10.47 -0.93
C TYR A 91 -1.18 9.84 -2.04
N PHE A 92 -2.21 9.09 -1.65
CA PHE A 92 -3.12 8.47 -2.59
C PHE A 92 -4.53 8.37 -2.02
N LYS A 93 -5.48 8.15 -2.91
CA LYS A 93 -6.87 7.82 -2.62
C LYS A 93 -7.15 6.44 -3.19
N GLU A 94 -7.97 5.68 -2.51
CA GLU A 94 -8.42 4.39 -3.00
C GLU A 94 -9.94 4.27 -2.84
N HIS A 95 -10.61 3.91 -3.93
CA HIS A 95 -12.01 3.51 -3.94
C HIS A 95 -12.08 2.01 -4.14
N PHE A 96 -12.90 1.33 -3.36
CA PHE A 96 -13.08 -0.10 -3.49
C PHE A 96 -14.54 -0.52 -3.41
N GLU A 97 -14.84 -1.65 -4.05
CA GLU A 97 -16.08 -2.39 -3.93
C GLU A 97 -15.74 -3.85 -3.66
N ARG A 98 -16.29 -4.43 -2.60
CA ARG A 98 -16.12 -5.84 -2.24
C ARG A 98 -17.17 -6.71 -2.90
N ASN A 99 -16.91 -8.03 -2.92
CA ASN A 99 -17.83 -9.02 -3.46
C ASN A 99 -19.14 -9.12 -2.67
N ASP A 100 -19.14 -8.75 -1.39
CA ASP A 100 -20.32 -8.71 -0.52
C ASP A 100 -21.22 -7.47 -0.73
N GLY A 101 -20.81 -6.56 -1.62
CA GLY A 101 -21.54 -5.31 -1.90
C GLY A 101 -21.09 -4.12 -1.05
N THR A 102 -20.20 -4.33 -0.07
CA THR A 102 -19.61 -3.22 0.69
C THR A 102 -18.74 -2.38 -0.24
N SER A 103 -18.87 -1.07 -0.15
CA SER A 103 -17.99 -0.13 -0.86
C SER A 103 -17.32 0.82 0.11
N GLY A 104 -16.20 1.38 -0.29
CA GLY A 104 -15.50 2.31 0.57
C GLY A 104 -14.52 3.19 -0.18
N PHE A 105 -13.99 4.11 0.60
CA PHE A 105 -13.03 5.10 0.17
C PHE A 105 -12.02 5.31 1.29
N MET A 106 -10.76 5.49 0.93
CA MET A 106 -9.74 5.90 1.90
C MET A 106 -8.80 6.95 1.33
N VAL A 107 -8.22 7.72 2.23
CA VAL A 107 -7.09 8.62 1.99
C VAL A 107 -5.93 8.15 2.86
N ALA A 108 -4.79 7.93 2.23
CA ALA A 108 -3.60 7.45 2.89
C ALA A 108 -2.33 8.01 2.25
N HIS A 109 -1.19 7.78 2.87
CA HIS A 109 0.10 7.89 2.19
C HIS A 109 0.96 6.65 2.44
N TYR A 110 1.92 6.46 1.57
CA TYR A 110 3.04 5.56 1.80
C TYR A 110 4.30 6.36 2.14
N ASP A 111 5.00 5.93 3.19
CA ASP A 111 6.40 6.26 3.41
C ASP A 111 7.23 5.14 2.79
N ASP A 112 8.05 5.50 1.82
CA ASP A 112 8.78 4.57 0.97
C ASP A 112 10.29 4.68 1.17
N GLU A 113 10.97 3.55 1.08
CA GLU A 113 12.40 3.46 0.82
C GLU A 113 12.64 2.77 -0.53
N TYR A 114 13.58 3.31 -1.30
CA TYR A 114 13.88 2.84 -2.65
C TYR A 114 15.30 2.32 -2.75
N LEU A 115 15.49 1.30 -3.60
CA LEU A 115 16.80 0.80 -4.02
C LEU A 115 16.88 0.77 -5.55
N LYS A 116 18.07 1.10 -6.09
CA LYS A 116 18.38 0.96 -7.51
C LYS A 116 19.11 -0.36 -7.73
N VAL A 117 18.44 -1.32 -8.33
CA VAL A 117 18.96 -2.67 -8.60
C VAL A 117 19.09 -2.86 -10.12
N ASN A 118 20.27 -3.14 -10.61
CA ASN A 118 20.54 -3.30 -12.06
C ASN A 118 19.99 -2.12 -12.90
N GLY A 119 20.13 -0.90 -12.41
CA GLY A 119 19.67 0.31 -13.08
C GLY A 119 18.18 0.63 -12.91
N GLN A 120 17.40 -0.22 -12.26
CA GLN A 120 15.98 -0.03 -12.02
C GLN A 120 15.71 0.35 -10.56
N TRP A 121 14.84 1.34 -10.36
CA TRP A 121 14.34 1.70 -9.05
C TRP A 121 13.21 0.77 -8.62
N LEU A 122 13.29 0.27 -7.37
CA LEU A 122 12.33 -0.65 -6.76
C LEU A 122 12.00 -0.20 -5.34
N PHE A 123 10.82 -0.56 -4.84
CA PHE A 123 10.50 -0.41 -3.42
C PHE A 123 11.33 -1.41 -2.60
N ALA A 124 12.08 -0.89 -1.63
CA ALA A 124 12.72 -1.69 -0.59
C ALA A 124 11.84 -1.80 0.66
N VAL A 125 11.20 -0.69 1.03
CA VAL A 125 10.19 -0.64 2.11
C VAL A 125 9.05 0.20 1.61
N ARG A 126 7.83 -0.23 1.92
CA ARG A 126 6.63 0.54 1.66
C ARG A 126 5.73 0.46 2.89
N SER A 127 5.55 1.58 3.61
CA SER A 127 4.80 1.64 4.87
C SER A 127 3.56 2.51 4.71
N LEU A 128 2.39 1.94 5.01
CA LEU A 128 1.11 2.61 4.89
C LEU A 128 0.79 3.43 6.15
N VAL A 129 0.32 4.66 5.93
CA VAL A 129 -0.26 5.52 6.96
C VAL A 129 -1.65 5.95 6.52
N LEU A 130 -2.68 5.49 7.22
CA LEU A 130 -4.07 5.84 6.95
C LEU A 130 -4.41 7.21 7.55
N HIS A 131 -5.11 8.05 6.80
CA HIS A 131 -5.61 9.35 7.25
C HIS A 131 -7.13 9.36 7.46
N ASP A 132 -7.86 8.80 6.50
CA ASP A 132 -9.32 8.74 6.54
C ASP A 132 -9.82 7.49 5.82
N ARG A 133 -10.91 6.94 6.30
CA ARG A 133 -11.58 5.80 5.70
C ARG A 133 -13.07 5.87 5.95
N GLN A 134 -13.84 5.65 4.90
CA GLN A 134 -15.29 5.55 4.94
C GLN A 134 -15.74 4.26 4.27
N THR A 135 -16.69 3.57 4.86
CA THR A 135 -17.34 2.38 4.30
C THR A 135 -18.85 2.52 4.34
N SER A 136 -19.52 2.03 3.31
CA SER A 136 -20.98 1.99 3.22
C SER A 136 -21.44 0.65 2.70
N GLY A 137 -22.57 0.13 3.21
CA GLY A 137 -23.24 -1.05 2.63
C GLY A 137 -23.01 -2.36 3.35
N ALA A 138 -22.96 -2.58 4.60
CA ALA A 138 -23.35 -3.76 5.36
C ALA A 138 -23.41 -3.42 6.84
N GLU A 139 -24.48 -3.82 7.51
CA GLU A 139 -24.64 -3.64 8.95
C GLU A 139 -23.86 -4.68 9.79
N ASP A 140 -22.85 -5.32 9.24
CA ASP A 140 -22.06 -6.31 9.96
C ASP A 140 -20.57 -6.06 9.74
N ASP A 141 -19.93 -5.46 10.72
CA ASP A 141 -18.48 -5.16 10.80
C ASP A 141 -17.62 -6.42 11.03
N THR A 142 -18.10 -7.58 10.59
CA THR A 142 -17.35 -8.85 10.62
C THR A 142 -16.72 -9.21 9.27
N GLY A 143 -16.82 -8.33 8.28
CA GLY A 143 -16.19 -8.51 6.96
C GLY A 143 -14.68 -8.33 7.02
N PRO A 144 -13.95 -9.07 6.16
CA PRO A 144 -12.50 -8.93 6.10
C PRO A 144 -12.07 -7.53 5.70
N THR A 145 -11.13 -7.03 6.47
CA THR A 145 -10.43 -5.76 6.33
C THR A 145 -9.88 -5.55 4.92
N PRO A 146 -9.97 -4.35 4.30
CA PRO A 146 -9.29 -4.06 3.03
C PRO A 146 -7.80 -4.39 3.09
N ILE A 147 -7.20 -4.65 1.91
CA ILE A 147 -5.76 -4.94 1.78
C ILE A 147 -4.89 -3.91 2.49
N VAL A 148 -5.38 -2.72 2.60
CA VAL A 148 -4.73 -1.55 3.16
C VAL A 148 -5.44 -1.02 4.42
N ASP A 149 -6.01 -1.89 5.24
CA ASP A 149 -6.50 -1.49 6.55
C ASP A 149 -5.39 -1.62 7.60
N PRO A 150 -4.79 -0.51 8.03
CA PRO A 150 -3.77 -0.53 9.06
C PRO A 150 -4.35 -0.76 10.47
N LEU A 151 -5.68 -0.61 10.63
CA LEU A 151 -6.38 -0.88 11.86
C LEU A 151 -6.96 -2.29 11.76
N GLY A 152 -6.32 -3.26 12.39
CA GLY A 152 -6.92 -4.56 12.65
C GLY A 152 -8.27 -4.41 13.38
N PRO A 153 -9.03 -5.48 13.59
CA PRO A 153 -10.29 -5.40 14.33
C PRO A 153 -10.03 -4.68 15.66
N GLU A 154 -10.78 -3.62 15.93
CA GLU A 154 -10.70 -2.91 17.20
C GLU A 154 -10.85 -3.95 18.30
N VAL A 155 -9.83 -4.06 19.16
CA VAL A 155 -9.95 -4.82 20.40
C VAL A 155 -10.96 -4.07 21.23
N SER A 156 -12.20 -4.54 21.24
CA SER A 156 -13.23 -4.06 22.16
C SER A 156 -12.69 -4.22 23.58
N THR A 157 -12.24 -3.14 24.17
CA THR A 157 -12.01 -3.09 25.62
C THR A 157 -13.36 -3.20 26.28
N ALA A 158 -13.76 -4.43 26.60
CA ALA A 158 -14.86 -4.67 27.51
C ALA A 158 -14.50 -4.04 28.86
N THR A 159 -15.02 -2.86 29.09
CA THR A 159 -15.02 -2.24 30.41
C THR A 159 -15.90 -3.11 31.30
N GLY A 160 -15.26 -3.92 32.12
CA GLY A 160 -15.95 -4.67 33.16
C GLY A 160 -16.59 -3.70 34.11
N GLN A 161 -17.90 -3.58 34.03
CA GLN A 161 -18.72 -2.95 35.03
C GLN A 161 -18.82 -3.91 36.20
N ASN A 162 -18.09 -3.61 37.26
CA ASN A 162 -18.19 -4.32 38.50
C ASN A 162 -19.30 -3.64 39.32
N ASP A 163 -20.45 -4.25 39.31
CA ASP A 163 -21.55 -3.89 40.19
C ASP A 163 -21.26 -4.37 41.64
N ARG A 164 -21.25 -3.39 42.55
CA ARG A 164 -21.72 -3.54 43.91
C ARG A 164 -22.30 -2.26 44.44
#